data_945ebcae704e01b5f1b24597b5079c9d
#
_entry.id   945ebcae704e01b5f1b24597b5079c9d
#
_cell.length_a   1.000
_cell.length_b   1.000
_cell.length_c   1.000
_cell.angle_alpha   90.00
_cell.angle_beta   90.00
_cell.angle_gamma   90.00
#
_symmetry.space_group_name_H-M   'P 1'
#
loop_
_entity.id
_entity.type
_entity.pdbx_description
1 polymer ?
#
loop_
_entity_poly.entity_id
_entity_poly.type
_entity_poly.pdbx_seq_one_letter_code
_entity_poly.pdbx_strand_id
1 'polypeptide(L)'
;NEKYVVTVFMDITCHYCHILHQQVKEYNDLGITVRYLAFPRAGMNETARQMEAIWTSKDPVFALNEAEKGNLPKELKTPNIVKRHYDLGVQLGVKGTPSIVTSTGELIGGYLKPKDLLAALKESAQ
;
A
#
# COMPACT_ATOMS: atom_id res chain seq x y z
N ASN A 1 -7.96 18.33 2.94
CA ASN A 1 -7.29 18.73 4.18
C ASN A 1 -6.35 17.65 4.70
N GLU A 2 -5.23 17.50 4.02
CA GLU A 2 -4.21 16.53 4.39
C GLU A 2 -3.54 16.93 5.72
N LYS A 3 -3.70 16.09 6.73
CA LYS A 3 -3.05 16.30 8.03
C LYS A 3 -1.95 15.29 8.28
N TYR A 4 -2.12 14.09 7.77
CA TYR A 4 -1.17 13.01 7.93
C TYR A 4 -0.96 12.31 6.60
N VAL A 5 0.26 11.85 6.36
CA VAL A 5 0.59 11.05 5.19
C VAL A 5 1.17 9.73 5.71
N VAL A 6 0.59 8.63 5.25
CA VAL A 6 1.14 7.31 5.57
C VAL A 6 1.51 6.60 4.28
N THR A 7 2.55 5.79 4.35
CA THR A 7 2.96 4.92 3.26
C THR A 7 2.56 3.50 3.64
N VAL A 8 1.81 2.85 2.76
CA VAL A 8 1.32 1.49 3.01
C VAL A 8 2.00 0.55 2.04
N PHE A 9 2.75 -0.40 2.58
CA PHE A 9 3.30 -1.49 1.78
C PHE A 9 2.21 -2.52 1.61
N MET A 10 1.86 -2.83 0.36
CA MET A 10 0.71 -3.65 0.07
C MET A 10 0.98 -4.69 -1.02
N ASP A 11 0.13 -5.68 -1.06
CA ASP A 11 0.16 -6.76 -2.04
C ASP A 11 -1.27 -6.92 -2.56
N ILE A 12 -1.45 -6.94 -3.88
CA ILE A 12 -2.81 -7.02 -4.46
C ILE A 12 -3.51 -8.34 -4.16
N THR A 13 -2.79 -9.35 -3.67
CA THR A 13 -3.39 -10.63 -3.26
C THR A 13 -3.72 -10.66 -1.76
N CYS A 14 -3.44 -9.59 -1.05
CA CYS A 14 -3.59 -9.52 0.41
C CYS A 14 -5.02 -9.13 0.78
N HIS A 15 -5.66 -9.97 1.60
CA HIS A 15 -7.04 -9.73 2.03
C HIS A 15 -7.20 -8.40 2.78
N TYR A 16 -6.36 -8.15 3.77
CA TYR A 16 -6.49 -6.92 4.56
C TYR A 16 -6.02 -5.68 3.80
N CYS A 17 -5.15 -5.84 2.80
CA CYS A 17 -4.83 -4.74 1.89
C CYS A 17 -6.07 -4.34 1.09
N HIS A 18 -6.84 -5.33 0.67
CA HIS A 18 -8.10 -5.09 -0.04
C HIS A 18 -9.09 -4.34 0.85
N ILE A 19 -9.22 -4.77 2.10
CA ILE A 19 -10.12 -4.11 3.06
C ILE A 19 -9.67 -2.66 3.29
N LEU A 20 -8.38 -2.45 3.50
CA LEU A 20 -7.83 -1.10 3.69
C LEU A 20 -8.15 -0.23 2.48
N HIS A 21 -7.95 -0.77 1.28
CA HIS A 21 -8.18 -0.01 0.05
C HIS A 21 -9.65 0.39 -0.12
N GLN A 22 -10.57 -0.46 0.30
CA GLN A 22 -11.99 -0.13 0.25
C GLN A 22 -12.33 1.05 1.17
N GLN A 23 -11.50 1.34 2.14
CA GLN A 23 -11.73 2.39 3.14
C GLN A 23 -10.90 3.65 2.88
N VAL A 24 -10.24 3.76 1.73
CA VAL A 24 -9.38 4.91 1.45
C VAL A 24 -10.13 6.24 1.61
N LYS A 25 -11.38 6.30 1.17
CA LYS A 25 -12.16 7.52 1.34
C LYS A 25 -12.34 7.88 2.82
N GLU A 26 -12.57 6.89 3.66
CA GLU A 26 -12.72 7.13 5.10
C GLU A 26 -11.43 7.67 5.72
N TYR A 27 -10.27 7.12 5.33
CA TYR A 27 -8.98 7.65 5.78
C TYR A 27 -8.83 9.10 5.33
N ASN A 28 -9.14 9.37 4.06
CA ASN A 28 -9.02 10.72 3.52
C ASN A 28 -9.95 11.70 4.24
N ASP A 29 -11.16 11.27 4.57
CA ASP A 29 -12.11 12.11 5.30
C ASP A 29 -11.58 12.49 6.68
N LEU A 30 -10.70 11.68 7.25
CA LEU A 30 -10.07 11.94 8.55
C LEU A 30 -8.74 12.70 8.40
N GLY A 31 -8.40 13.13 7.19
CA GLY A 31 -7.18 13.88 6.93
C GLY A 31 -5.95 13.02 6.70
N ILE A 32 -6.14 11.72 6.47
CA ILE A 32 -5.03 10.78 6.24
C ILE A 32 -4.90 10.52 4.74
N THR A 33 -3.75 10.86 4.17
CA THR A 33 -3.42 10.53 2.80
C THR A 33 -2.69 9.18 2.78
N VAL A 34 -3.16 8.26 1.97
CA VAL A 34 -2.58 6.92 1.84
C VAL A 34 -1.77 6.85 0.56
N ARG A 35 -0.49 6.51 0.68
CA ARG A 35 0.38 6.27 -0.46
C ARG A 35 0.81 4.81 -0.43
N TYR A 36 0.75 4.16 -1.59
CA TYR A 36 1.07 2.74 -1.67
C TYR A 36 2.44 2.48 -2.24
N LEU A 37 3.15 1.56 -1.63
CA LEU A 37 4.33 0.95 -2.21
C LEU A 37 4.08 -0.55 -2.32
N ALA A 38 4.67 -1.17 -3.33
CA ALA A 38 4.42 -2.56 -3.63
C ALA A 38 5.28 -3.47 -2.75
N PHE A 39 4.65 -4.51 -2.18
CA PHE A 39 5.37 -5.50 -1.39
C PHE A 39 4.78 -6.89 -1.69
N PRO A 40 5.12 -7.46 -2.87
CA PRO A 40 4.63 -8.79 -3.24
C PRO A 40 5.23 -9.85 -2.32
N ARG A 41 4.40 -10.45 -1.48
CA ARG A 41 4.85 -11.36 -0.43
C ARG A 41 5.50 -12.64 -0.96
N ALA A 42 5.11 -13.05 -2.16
CA ALA A 42 5.66 -14.27 -2.77
C ALA A 42 6.94 -14.01 -3.58
N GLY A 43 7.48 -12.79 -3.54
CA GLY A 43 8.69 -12.44 -4.27
C GLY A 43 8.40 -11.94 -5.67
N MET A 44 9.42 -11.95 -6.53
CA MET A 44 9.33 -11.37 -7.87
C MET A 44 8.73 -12.35 -8.88
N ASN A 45 7.52 -12.81 -8.60
CA ASN A 45 6.79 -13.77 -9.44
C ASN A 45 5.70 -13.05 -10.26
N GLU A 46 4.66 -13.78 -10.65
CA GLU A 46 3.59 -13.25 -11.50
C GLU A 46 2.89 -12.06 -10.85
N THR A 47 2.58 -12.15 -9.55
CA THR A 47 1.93 -11.04 -8.84
C THR A 47 2.78 -9.78 -8.91
N ALA A 48 4.10 -9.90 -8.71
CA ALA A 48 4.99 -8.76 -8.82
C ALA A 48 4.96 -8.14 -10.21
N ARG A 49 4.86 -8.97 -11.25
CA ARG A 49 4.77 -8.49 -12.62
C ARG A 49 3.45 -7.78 -12.90
N GLN A 50 2.37 -8.27 -12.32
CA GLN A 50 1.07 -7.60 -12.38
C GLN A 50 1.16 -6.24 -11.67
N MET A 51 1.77 -6.20 -10.52
CA MET A 51 1.93 -4.96 -9.76
C MET A 51 2.81 -3.96 -10.51
N GLU A 52 3.86 -4.43 -11.18
CA GLU A 52 4.69 -3.54 -12.01
C GLU A 52 3.85 -2.88 -13.10
N ALA A 53 2.96 -3.64 -13.74
CA ALA A 53 2.07 -3.10 -14.77
C ALA A 53 1.14 -2.02 -14.17
N ILE A 54 0.67 -2.23 -12.94
CA ILE A 54 -0.19 -1.26 -12.26
C ILE A 54 0.59 0.02 -11.96
N TRP A 55 1.75 -0.10 -11.31
CA TRP A 55 2.54 1.06 -10.88
C TRP A 55 3.10 1.88 -12.05
N THR A 56 3.30 1.24 -13.20
CA THR A 56 3.81 1.94 -14.40
C THR A 56 2.71 2.33 -15.38
N SER A 57 1.45 2.10 -15.03
CA SER A 57 0.30 2.49 -15.85
C SER A 57 0.22 4.01 -15.98
N LYS A 58 -0.44 4.47 -17.04
CA LYS A 58 -0.71 5.91 -17.23
C LYS A 58 -1.60 6.44 -16.12
N ASP A 59 -2.46 5.60 -15.56
CA ASP A 59 -3.34 5.94 -14.45
C ASP A 59 -3.23 4.83 -13.41
N PRO A 60 -2.21 4.89 -12.54
CA PRO A 60 -1.99 3.83 -11.55
C PRO A 60 -3.15 3.66 -10.58
N VAL A 61 -3.81 4.76 -10.21
CA VAL A 61 -4.94 4.68 -9.29
C VAL A 61 -6.09 3.89 -9.91
N PHE A 62 -6.42 4.17 -11.17
CA PHE A 62 -7.44 3.42 -11.88
C PHE A 62 -7.04 1.95 -12.01
N ALA A 63 -5.79 1.71 -12.40
CA ALA A 63 -5.31 0.34 -12.58
C ALA A 63 -5.36 -0.46 -11.28
N LEU A 64 -5.00 0.17 -10.15
CA LEU A 64 -5.07 -0.49 -8.86
C LEU A 64 -6.54 -0.76 -8.47
N ASN A 65 -7.42 0.22 -8.67
CA ASN A 65 -8.85 0.03 -8.37
C ASN A 65 -9.43 -1.13 -9.17
N GLU A 66 -9.05 -1.24 -10.44
CA GLU A 66 -9.51 -2.35 -11.29
C GLU A 66 -8.96 -3.68 -10.79
N ALA A 67 -7.68 -3.73 -10.44
CA ALA A 67 -7.07 -4.96 -9.93
C ALA A 67 -7.75 -5.42 -8.64
N GLU A 68 -8.12 -4.47 -7.78
CA GLU A 68 -8.81 -4.80 -6.52
C GLU A 68 -10.23 -5.32 -6.75
N LYS A 69 -10.81 -5.03 -7.91
CA LYS A 69 -12.10 -5.60 -8.31
C LYS A 69 -11.95 -6.97 -8.99
N GLY A 70 -10.73 -7.43 -9.20
CA GLY A 70 -10.44 -8.66 -9.88
C GLY A 70 -10.06 -8.50 -11.35
N ASN A 71 -10.00 -7.26 -11.84
CA ASN A 71 -9.63 -6.97 -13.23
C ASN A 71 -8.13 -6.73 -13.31
N LEU A 72 -7.36 -7.82 -13.35
CA LEU A 72 -5.91 -7.74 -13.33
C LEU A 72 -5.34 -7.30 -14.69
N PRO A 73 -4.16 -6.66 -14.69
CA PRO A 73 -3.52 -6.29 -15.95
C PRO A 73 -3.26 -7.52 -16.82
N LYS A 74 -3.49 -7.38 -18.12
CA LYS A 74 -3.25 -8.47 -19.06
C LYS A 74 -1.79 -8.56 -19.49
N GLU A 75 -1.12 -7.43 -19.59
CA GLU A 75 0.29 -7.39 -19.92
C GLU A 75 1.11 -7.34 -18.64
N LEU A 76 1.94 -8.35 -18.45
CA LEU A 76 2.84 -8.41 -17.31
C LEU A 76 4.14 -7.67 -17.64
N LYS A 77 4.76 -7.07 -16.64
CA LYS A 77 6.00 -6.33 -16.83
C LYS A 77 7.06 -6.80 -15.85
N THR A 78 8.31 -6.77 -16.30
CA THR A 78 9.42 -7.15 -15.44
C THR A 78 9.46 -6.27 -14.19
N PRO A 79 9.52 -6.87 -12.99
CA PRO A 79 9.56 -6.07 -11.77
C PRO A 79 10.83 -5.23 -11.69
N ASN A 80 10.66 -3.92 -11.60
CA ASN A 80 11.74 -2.96 -11.49
C ASN A 80 11.40 -1.98 -10.37
N ILE A 81 10.33 -1.19 -10.53
CA ILE A 81 9.83 -0.30 -9.50
C ILE A 81 9.38 -1.13 -8.28
N VAL A 82 8.64 -2.19 -8.55
CA VAL A 82 8.15 -3.09 -7.51
C VAL A 82 9.30 -3.70 -6.71
N LYS A 83 10.39 -4.08 -7.39
CA LYS A 83 11.55 -4.64 -6.70
C LYS A 83 12.18 -3.60 -5.77
N ARG A 84 12.27 -2.34 -6.21
CA ARG A 84 12.82 -1.27 -5.37
C ARG A 84 11.95 -1.01 -4.15
N HIS A 85 10.63 -1.03 -4.33
CA HIS A 85 9.69 -0.89 -3.20
C HIS A 85 9.85 -2.05 -2.23
N TYR A 86 9.96 -3.26 -2.76
CA TYR A 86 10.12 -4.45 -1.94
C TYR A 86 11.41 -4.38 -1.11
N ASP A 87 12.52 -4.04 -1.77
CA ASP A 87 13.81 -3.94 -1.10
C ASP A 87 13.77 -2.86 0.01
N LEU A 88 13.13 -1.73 -0.26
CA LEU A 88 12.95 -0.69 0.75
C LEU A 88 12.13 -1.22 1.93
N GLY A 89 11.06 -1.94 1.65
CA GLY A 89 10.23 -2.53 2.71
C GLY A 89 11.04 -3.45 3.61
N VAL A 90 11.87 -4.30 3.00
CA VAL A 90 12.74 -5.19 3.75
C VAL A 90 13.69 -4.40 4.65
N GLN A 91 14.29 -3.33 4.11
CA GLN A 91 15.19 -2.47 4.89
C GLN A 91 14.48 -1.81 6.07
N LEU A 92 13.21 -1.47 5.90
CA LEU A 92 12.44 -0.80 6.96
C LEU A 92 11.85 -1.79 7.97
N GLY A 93 12.04 -3.08 7.75
CA GLY A 93 11.55 -4.09 8.68
C GLY A 93 10.15 -4.60 8.37
N VAL A 94 9.64 -4.33 7.18
CA VAL A 94 8.33 -4.84 6.76
C VAL A 94 8.40 -6.35 6.62
N LYS A 95 7.50 -7.07 7.29
CA LYS A 95 7.46 -8.53 7.29
C LYS A 95 6.14 -9.09 6.78
N GLY A 96 5.16 -8.24 6.53
CA GLY A 96 3.86 -8.65 6.03
C GLY A 96 3.10 -7.47 5.51
N THR A 97 1.90 -7.71 5.00
CA THR A 97 1.06 -6.66 4.43
C THR A 97 -0.35 -6.70 5.03
N PRO A 98 -1.01 -5.56 5.12
CA PRO A 98 -0.45 -4.24 4.91
C PRO A 98 0.52 -3.85 6.03
N SER A 99 1.53 -3.06 5.72
CA SER A 99 2.38 -2.44 6.74
C SER A 99 2.33 -0.94 6.53
N ILE A 100 2.05 -0.21 7.60
CA ILE A 100 1.84 1.22 7.54
C ILE A 100 3.07 1.92 8.11
N VAL A 101 3.66 2.84 7.33
CA VAL A 101 4.80 3.62 7.79
C VAL A 101 4.37 5.06 7.88
N THR A 102 4.57 5.68 9.04
CA THR A 102 4.21 7.07 9.26
C THR A 102 5.25 8.02 8.66
N SER A 103 4.91 9.30 8.57
CA SER A 103 5.83 10.31 8.02
C SER A 103 7.08 10.50 8.88
N THR A 104 7.05 10.06 10.13
CA THR A 104 8.21 10.11 11.02
C THR A 104 9.04 8.83 10.97
N GLY A 105 8.64 7.86 10.14
CA GLY A 105 9.37 6.61 9.98
C GLY A 105 8.96 5.49 10.91
N GLU A 106 7.92 5.69 11.68
CA GLU A 106 7.42 4.64 12.58
C GLU A 106 6.69 3.56 11.78
N LEU A 107 7.00 2.30 12.04
CA LEU A 107 6.35 1.17 11.40
C LEU A 107 5.20 0.68 12.27
N ILE A 108 4.00 0.73 11.70
CA ILE A 108 2.80 0.16 12.31
C ILE A 108 2.48 -1.08 11.51
N GLY A 109 2.73 -2.26 12.08
CA GLY A 109 2.46 -3.52 11.39
C GLY A 109 0.97 -3.84 11.35
N GLY A 110 0.50 -4.32 10.21
CA GLY A 110 -0.85 -4.80 10.06
C GLY A 110 -1.87 -3.72 9.73
N TYR A 111 -3.11 -4.16 9.66
CA TYR A 111 -4.24 -3.30 9.30
C TYR A 111 -4.78 -2.57 10.52
N LEU A 112 -5.09 -1.29 10.36
CA LEU A 112 -5.83 -0.50 11.36
C LEU A 112 -7.01 0.15 10.69
N LYS A 113 -8.17 0.10 11.33
CA LYS A 113 -9.36 0.83 10.88
C LYS A 113 -9.05 2.33 10.83
N PRO A 114 -9.78 3.12 10.02
CA PRO A 114 -9.49 4.54 9.89
C PRO A 114 -9.40 5.28 11.23
N LYS A 115 -10.35 5.09 12.12
CA LYS A 115 -10.34 5.79 13.42
C LYS A 115 -9.17 5.35 14.30
N ASP A 116 -8.82 4.07 14.24
CA ASP A 116 -7.72 3.54 15.05
C ASP A 116 -6.38 4.06 14.51
N LEU A 117 -6.25 4.15 13.20
CA LEU A 117 -5.06 4.73 12.60
C LEU A 117 -4.93 6.20 12.97
N LEU A 118 -6.03 6.95 12.90
CA LEU A 118 -6.00 8.35 13.28
C LEU A 118 -5.54 8.52 14.74
N ALA A 119 -6.05 7.69 15.63
CA ALA A 119 -5.64 7.73 17.04
C ALA A 119 -4.14 7.46 17.18
N ALA A 120 -3.63 6.45 16.47
CA ALA A 120 -2.21 6.12 16.50
C ALA A 120 -1.35 7.27 15.97
N LEU A 121 -1.80 7.92 14.90
CA LEU A 121 -1.07 9.05 14.31
C LEU A 121 -1.05 10.26 15.22
N LYS A 122 -2.14 10.55 15.89
CA LYS A 122 -2.22 11.64 16.86
C LYS A 122 -1.28 11.40 18.03
N GLU A 123 -1.23 10.18 18.51
CA GLU A 123 -0.34 9.81 19.61
C GLU A 123 1.12 9.93 19.19
N SER A 124 1.45 9.49 17.99
CA SER A 124 2.80 9.53 17.45
C SER A 124 3.30 10.95 17.23
N ALA A 125 2.38 11.89 16.94
CA ALA A 125 2.74 13.28 16.62
C ALA A 125 3.03 14.11 17.86
N GLN A 126 2.82 13.55 19.02
CA GLN A 126 3.16 14.21 20.29
C GLN A 126 4.62 13.90 20.67
#